data_ce55ca13cd745e4f92e52d8b7b9fb9e7
#
_entry.id   ce55ca13cd745e4f92e52d8b7b9fb9e7
#
_cell.length_a   1.000
_cell.length_b   1.000
_cell.length_c   1.000
_cell.angle_alpha   90.00
_cell.angle_beta   90.00
_cell.angle_gamma   90.00
#
_symmetry.space_group_name_H-M   'P 1'
#
loop_
_entity.id
_entity.type
_entity.pdbx_description
1 polymer ?
#
loop_
_entity_poly.entity_id
_entity_poly.type
_entity_poly.pdbx_seq_one_letter_code
_entity_poly.pdbx_strand_id
1 'polypeptide(L)'
;VAQGRSFLIDTNVIIQLEDDKPVQAKFSEMVRRAQESGVTLYVHEASEEDIRRDKDAARRDVTLSKIAKFPRISNVPMPPELVLESRFGKAANDHDRVDVQMLNALDRKVVDFLVTEDLGLHRRARNAGFQDRVLRVRDAVDWLTRTFEPAAVPLQHIVEKKCYQLDRSDPIFDTLRDGYPEFDEWIDRNPQRACWCLEVDGATAGIVIRKDNESRAETDATLPGDKILKVSTFKVKEEYRGEKFGEHLLKQILWYAQRNRYDLVYLTAFKEQQEVLADLLVQYGFKETGTKKSTGETLYEKQMYRGPVRAVGVPLGDDYAQYPCFREDNKVKVLCVPIQPRWYRVLFPENAPEPLLLPGHHQGGAERTPGNTIRKVYLCKAQMRNVNAGDVLLFYMSGNEIGSGAVRTVGIVENYREIYGAEDLLRATGRRSVYSADEQMDMIKGSPVKVLDFLLIGHLDDPIPLGLLNATGAIKGVPQSIRTVDKTAYAQLGVHENLGYA
;
A
#
# COMPACT_ATOMS: atom_id res chain seq x y z
N VAL A 1 11.14 16.01 28.54
CA VAL A 1 10.13 14.96 28.74
C VAL A 1 9.94 14.35 27.36
N ALA A 2 10.34 13.10 27.14
CA ALA A 2 10.02 12.37 25.92
C ALA A 2 8.49 12.30 25.85
N GLN A 3 7.89 12.98 24.87
CA GLN A 3 6.48 12.82 24.58
C GLN A 3 6.28 11.40 24.08
N GLY A 4 5.57 10.57 24.84
CA GLY A 4 5.28 9.20 24.45
C GLY A 4 4.48 9.19 23.16
N ARG A 5 4.70 8.17 22.33
CA ARG A 5 3.96 7.94 21.09
C ARG A 5 2.47 7.77 21.38
N SER A 6 1.62 8.19 20.46
CA SER A 6 0.19 8.31 20.72
C SER A 6 -0.68 7.90 19.54
N PHE A 7 -1.72 7.10 19.84
CA PHE A 7 -2.79 6.78 18.90
C PHE A 7 -4.10 7.42 19.38
N LEU A 8 -4.82 8.06 18.49
CA LEU A 8 -6.20 8.43 18.67
C LEU A 8 -7.08 7.28 18.19
N ILE A 9 -7.97 6.78 19.03
CA ILE A 9 -8.89 5.70 18.68
C ILE A 9 -10.25 6.29 18.36
N ASP A 10 -10.77 5.98 17.20
CA ASP A 10 -12.13 6.27 16.82
C ASP A 10 -13.10 5.34 17.56
N THR A 11 -14.26 5.85 17.92
CA THR A 11 -15.28 5.11 18.67
C THR A 11 -15.89 3.97 17.89
N ASN A 12 -15.92 4.02 16.56
CA ASN A 12 -16.40 2.93 15.74
C ASN A 12 -15.58 1.64 15.97
N VAL A 13 -14.29 1.77 16.24
CA VAL A 13 -13.41 0.64 16.61
C VAL A 13 -13.85 0.01 17.94
N ILE A 14 -14.32 0.82 18.89
CA ILE A 14 -14.74 0.36 20.23
C ILE A 14 -16.16 -0.22 20.17
N ILE A 15 -17.05 0.34 19.36
CA ILE A 15 -18.45 -0.10 19.21
C ILE A 15 -18.51 -1.46 18.47
N GLN A 16 -17.79 -1.61 17.37
CA GLN A 16 -17.76 -2.84 16.57
C GLN A 16 -17.20 -4.05 17.33
N LEU A 17 -16.60 -3.86 18.51
CA LEU A 17 -16.13 -4.94 19.37
C LEU A 17 -17.25 -5.90 19.85
N GLU A 18 -18.52 -5.55 19.69
CA GLU A 18 -19.62 -6.40 20.14
C GLU A 18 -20.07 -7.40 19.08
N ASP A 19 -19.91 -7.05 17.80
CA ASP A 19 -20.46 -7.83 16.68
C ASP A 19 -19.40 -8.65 15.92
N ASP A 20 -18.10 -8.31 16.02
CA ASP A 20 -17.02 -8.94 15.24
C ASP A 20 -15.91 -9.49 16.15
N LYS A 21 -15.95 -10.80 16.45
CA LYS A 21 -14.95 -11.48 17.27
C LYS A 21 -13.51 -11.36 16.76
N PRO A 22 -13.21 -11.45 15.46
CA PRO A 22 -11.86 -11.23 14.93
C PRO A 22 -11.34 -9.80 15.16
N VAL A 23 -12.18 -8.77 15.00
CA VAL A 23 -11.80 -7.37 15.29
C VAL A 23 -11.56 -7.19 16.79
N GLN A 24 -12.38 -7.81 17.64
CA GLN A 24 -12.20 -7.78 19.09
C GLN A 24 -10.84 -8.38 19.52
N ALA A 25 -10.45 -9.51 18.96
CA ALA A 25 -9.16 -10.12 19.25
C ALA A 25 -7.99 -9.22 18.83
N LYS A 26 -8.06 -8.63 17.63
CA LYS A 26 -7.03 -7.73 17.13
C LYS A 26 -6.97 -6.40 17.88
N PHE A 27 -8.10 -5.85 18.30
CA PHE A 27 -8.11 -4.67 19.17
C PHE A 27 -7.46 -4.93 20.53
N SER A 28 -7.78 -6.04 21.15
CA SER A 28 -7.16 -6.46 22.43
C SER A 28 -5.66 -6.65 22.26
N GLU A 29 -5.21 -7.23 21.14
CA GLU A 29 -3.80 -7.34 20.78
C GLU A 29 -3.16 -5.96 20.61
N MET A 30 -3.81 -5.03 19.90
CA MET A 30 -3.34 -3.66 19.73
C MET A 30 -3.16 -2.94 21.07
N VAL A 31 -4.14 -3.05 21.97
CA VAL A 31 -4.08 -2.43 23.30
C VAL A 31 -2.90 -2.99 24.10
N ARG A 32 -2.74 -4.31 24.13
CA ARG A 32 -1.62 -4.97 24.82
C ARG A 32 -0.27 -4.50 24.25
N ARG A 33 -0.09 -4.57 22.92
CA ARG A 33 1.16 -4.16 22.27
C ARG A 33 1.47 -2.67 22.44
N ALA A 34 0.46 -1.81 22.38
CA ALA A 34 0.61 -0.39 22.64
C ALA A 34 1.14 -0.16 24.06
N GLN A 35 0.58 -0.85 25.05
CA GLN A 35 1.02 -0.76 26.45
C GLN A 35 2.45 -1.25 26.61
N GLU A 36 2.81 -2.41 26.05
CA GLU A 36 4.17 -2.97 26.09
C GLU A 36 5.22 -2.05 25.42
N SER A 37 4.80 -1.34 24.37
CA SER A 37 5.65 -0.43 23.60
C SER A 37 5.66 1.03 24.09
N GLY A 38 4.95 1.34 25.19
CA GLY A 38 4.85 2.70 25.71
C GLY A 38 4.08 3.67 24.80
N VAL A 39 3.16 3.15 23.97
CA VAL A 39 2.26 3.94 23.11
C VAL A 39 0.97 4.22 23.87
N THR A 40 0.61 5.50 24.01
CA THR A 40 -0.61 5.91 24.69
C THR A 40 -1.78 5.95 23.71
N LEU A 41 -2.89 5.31 24.10
CA LEU A 41 -4.13 5.30 23.34
C LEU A 41 -5.06 6.37 23.89
N TYR A 42 -5.53 7.29 23.03
CA TYR A 42 -6.41 8.41 23.36
C TYR A 42 -7.77 8.28 22.69
N VAL A 43 -8.79 8.89 23.28
CA VAL A 43 -10.08 9.17 22.64
C VAL A 43 -10.29 10.68 22.53
N HIS A 44 -11.05 11.13 21.52
CA HIS A 44 -11.34 12.55 21.34
C HIS A 44 -12.61 12.95 22.08
N GLU A 45 -12.66 14.17 22.65
CA GLU A 45 -13.87 14.67 23.32
C GLU A 45 -15.10 14.72 22.40
N ALA A 46 -14.91 15.08 21.15
CA ALA A 46 -16.00 15.10 20.16
C ALA A 46 -16.62 13.73 19.92
N SER A 47 -15.82 12.66 19.98
CA SER A 47 -16.31 11.28 19.88
C SER A 47 -17.17 10.90 21.10
N GLU A 48 -16.80 11.35 22.29
CA GLU A 48 -17.61 11.15 23.49
C GLU A 48 -18.96 11.90 23.38
N GLU A 49 -18.94 13.13 22.87
CA GLU A 49 -20.16 13.89 22.64
C GLU A 49 -21.09 13.22 21.62
N ASP A 50 -20.53 12.63 20.58
CA ASP A 50 -21.29 11.88 19.58
C ASP A 50 -21.97 10.65 20.17
N ILE A 51 -21.25 9.85 20.98
CA ILE A 51 -21.83 8.71 21.70
C ILE A 51 -22.98 9.17 22.61
N ARG A 52 -22.84 10.29 23.28
CA ARG A 52 -23.91 10.85 24.17
C ARG A 52 -25.20 11.14 23.42
N ARG A 53 -25.16 11.32 22.09
CA ARG A 53 -26.35 11.55 21.23
C ARG A 53 -27.01 10.22 20.81
N ASP A 54 -26.42 9.08 21.08
CA ASP A 54 -27.00 7.78 20.75
C ASP A 54 -28.32 7.58 21.53
N LYS A 55 -29.36 7.24 20.79
CA LYS A 55 -30.71 7.04 21.33
C LYS A 55 -30.84 5.76 22.16
N ASP A 56 -30.00 4.77 21.90
CA ASP A 56 -29.95 3.53 22.67
C ASP A 56 -29.15 3.76 23.95
N ALA A 57 -29.87 3.85 25.08
CA ALA A 57 -29.29 4.14 26.38
C ALA A 57 -28.34 3.03 26.85
N ALA A 58 -28.69 1.76 26.62
CA ALA A 58 -27.86 0.61 27.05
C ALA A 58 -26.53 0.59 26.29
N ARG A 59 -26.57 0.72 24.95
CA ARG A 59 -25.38 0.80 24.09
C ARG A 59 -24.54 2.02 24.44
N ARG A 60 -25.14 3.17 24.60
CA ARG A 60 -24.48 4.42 25.01
C ARG A 60 -23.68 4.25 26.30
N ASP A 61 -24.31 3.73 27.36
CA ASP A 61 -23.70 3.61 28.68
C ASP A 61 -22.54 2.59 28.67
N VAL A 62 -22.68 1.48 27.95
CA VAL A 62 -21.61 0.50 27.75
C VAL A 62 -20.44 1.14 26.99
N THR A 63 -20.71 1.85 25.91
CA THR A 63 -19.66 2.48 25.10
C THR A 63 -18.94 3.57 25.90
N LEU A 64 -19.65 4.43 26.63
CA LEU A 64 -19.05 5.43 27.52
C LEU A 64 -18.17 4.80 28.61
N SER A 65 -18.58 3.68 29.17
CA SER A 65 -17.78 2.93 30.16
C SER A 65 -16.48 2.38 29.53
N LYS A 66 -16.53 1.95 28.29
CA LYS A 66 -15.36 1.43 27.59
C LYS A 66 -14.36 2.56 27.26
N ILE A 67 -14.82 3.68 26.73
CA ILE A 67 -13.95 4.80 26.38
C ILE A 67 -13.35 5.50 27.60
N ALA A 68 -14.03 5.47 28.75
CA ALA A 68 -13.52 6.04 30.02
C ALA A 68 -12.19 5.43 30.48
N LYS A 69 -11.79 4.27 29.94
CA LYS A 69 -10.51 3.63 30.22
C LYS A 69 -9.32 4.31 29.52
N PHE A 70 -9.59 5.14 28.52
CA PHE A 70 -8.58 5.82 27.74
C PHE A 70 -8.50 7.31 28.11
N PRO A 71 -7.30 7.90 28.18
CA PRO A 71 -7.13 9.33 28.36
C PRO A 71 -7.80 10.09 27.22
N ARG A 72 -8.34 11.27 27.54
CA ARG A 72 -9.10 12.10 26.60
C ARG A 72 -8.25 13.25 26.06
N ILE A 73 -8.35 13.49 24.76
CA ILE A 73 -7.87 14.71 24.12
C ILE A 73 -9.02 15.73 24.09
N SER A 74 -8.76 16.92 24.63
CA SER A 74 -9.71 18.01 24.71
C SER A 74 -9.07 19.32 24.27
N ASN A 75 -9.91 20.28 23.89
CA ASN A 75 -9.50 21.66 23.58
C ASN A 75 -8.46 21.76 22.45
N VAL A 76 -8.53 20.87 21.44
CA VAL A 76 -7.70 21.01 20.24
C VAL A 76 -8.08 22.31 19.51
N PRO A 77 -7.14 23.24 19.26
CA PRO A 77 -7.47 24.48 18.57
C PRO A 77 -8.05 24.20 17.17
N MET A 78 -9.25 24.73 16.92
CA MET A 78 -9.95 24.54 15.64
C MET A 78 -9.68 25.74 14.72
N PRO A 79 -9.22 25.52 13.49
CA PRO A 79 -9.17 26.54 12.46
C PRO A 79 -10.58 26.99 12.04
N PRO A 80 -10.71 28.14 11.33
CA PRO A 80 -11.97 28.52 10.70
C PRO A 80 -12.51 27.42 9.78
N GLU A 81 -13.84 27.29 9.71
CA GLU A 81 -14.52 26.22 8.96
C GLU A 81 -14.08 26.13 7.49
N LEU A 82 -13.90 27.26 6.80
CA LEU A 82 -13.39 27.31 5.43
C LEU A 82 -12.01 26.65 5.28
N VAL A 83 -11.14 26.77 6.27
CA VAL A 83 -9.82 26.12 6.27
C VAL A 83 -9.95 24.62 6.44
N LEU A 84 -10.83 24.19 7.34
CA LEU A 84 -11.13 22.76 7.55
C LEU A 84 -11.75 22.13 6.30
N GLU A 85 -12.73 22.79 5.67
CA GLU A 85 -13.36 22.33 4.43
C GLU A 85 -12.35 22.20 3.28
N SER A 86 -11.48 23.19 3.12
CA SER A 86 -10.44 23.14 2.09
C SER A 86 -9.43 22.01 2.32
N ARG A 87 -9.19 21.65 3.57
CA ARG A 87 -8.19 20.65 3.98
C ARG A 87 -8.76 19.23 4.00
N PHE A 88 -9.96 19.04 4.56
CA PHE A 88 -10.54 17.73 4.85
C PHE A 88 -11.85 17.45 4.08
N GLY A 89 -12.30 18.40 3.28
CA GLY A 89 -13.59 18.34 2.60
C GLY A 89 -14.76 18.76 3.50
N LYS A 90 -15.89 19.07 2.88
CA LYS A 90 -17.10 19.54 3.57
C LYS A 90 -17.67 18.47 4.51
N ALA A 91 -18.03 18.87 5.73
CA ALA A 91 -18.79 18.05 6.66
C ALA A 91 -20.28 18.16 6.36
N ALA A 92 -20.93 17.07 5.96
CA ALA A 92 -22.34 17.05 5.58
C ALA A 92 -23.28 16.86 6.79
N ASN A 93 -22.78 16.28 7.88
CA ASN A 93 -23.54 15.92 9.08
C ASN A 93 -22.65 16.02 10.34
N ASP A 94 -23.22 15.70 11.50
CA ASP A 94 -22.49 15.79 12.78
C ASP A 94 -21.39 14.73 12.91
N HIS A 95 -21.56 13.52 12.35
CA HIS A 95 -20.50 12.50 12.31
C HIS A 95 -19.31 12.98 11.49
N ASP A 96 -19.54 13.54 10.30
CA ASP A 96 -18.49 14.16 9.49
C ASP A 96 -17.72 15.25 10.23
N ARG A 97 -18.42 16.02 11.12
CA ARG A 97 -17.76 17.03 11.94
C ARG A 97 -16.82 16.43 12.97
N VAL A 98 -17.21 15.32 13.59
CA VAL A 98 -16.33 14.56 14.49
C VAL A 98 -15.11 14.05 13.76
N ASP A 99 -15.27 13.47 12.57
CA ASP A 99 -14.18 13.03 11.70
C ASP A 99 -13.17 14.15 11.42
N VAL A 100 -13.68 15.33 11.03
CA VAL A 100 -12.84 16.51 10.75
C VAL A 100 -12.09 16.97 12.01
N GLN A 101 -12.69 16.88 13.19
CA GLN A 101 -12.01 17.22 14.45
C GLN A 101 -10.88 16.23 14.76
N MET A 102 -11.09 14.93 14.56
CA MET A 102 -10.06 13.90 14.71
C MET A 102 -8.90 14.10 13.72
N LEU A 103 -9.21 14.40 12.45
CA LEU A 103 -8.20 14.72 11.45
C LEU A 103 -7.46 16.03 11.78
N ASN A 104 -8.12 17.03 12.37
CA ASN A 104 -7.47 18.24 12.83
C ASN A 104 -6.49 17.95 13.99
N ALA A 105 -6.84 17.09 14.94
CA ALA A 105 -5.93 16.67 16.00
C ALA A 105 -4.68 15.98 15.43
N LEU A 106 -4.85 15.17 14.39
CA LEU A 106 -3.77 14.53 13.65
C LEU A 106 -2.89 15.55 12.92
N ASP A 107 -3.49 16.52 12.19
CA ASP A 107 -2.80 17.57 11.45
C ASP A 107 -1.95 18.46 12.38
N ARG A 108 -2.51 18.79 13.53
CA ARG A 108 -1.84 19.56 14.58
C ARG A 108 -0.78 18.80 15.36
N LYS A 109 -0.55 17.54 15.03
CA LYS A 109 0.41 16.65 15.71
C LYS A 109 0.14 16.47 17.21
N VAL A 110 -1.13 16.61 17.62
CA VAL A 110 -1.56 16.29 19.00
C VAL A 110 -1.44 14.79 19.23
N VAL A 111 -1.65 14.01 18.18
CA VAL A 111 -1.45 12.56 18.14
C VAL A 111 -0.61 12.17 16.93
N ASP A 112 0.00 10.98 17.00
CA ASP A 112 0.86 10.49 15.93
C ASP A 112 0.06 9.77 14.85
N PHE A 113 -0.91 8.97 15.26
CA PHE A 113 -1.76 8.16 14.37
C PHE A 113 -3.21 8.22 14.83
N LEU A 114 -4.12 8.00 13.88
CA LEU A 114 -5.54 7.79 14.10
C LEU A 114 -5.90 6.37 13.72
N VAL A 115 -6.62 5.65 14.59
CA VAL A 115 -7.07 4.28 14.35
C VAL A 115 -8.57 4.28 14.16
N THR A 116 -9.02 3.88 12.97
CA THR A 116 -10.44 3.84 12.59
C THR A 116 -10.70 2.75 11.56
N GLU A 117 -11.90 2.15 11.59
CA GLU A 117 -12.38 1.27 10.51
C GLU A 117 -13.25 2.02 9.48
N ASP A 118 -13.53 3.30 9.70
CA ASP A 118 -14.35 4.12 8.79
C ASP A 118 -13.62 4.45 7.49
N LEU A 119 -14.16 3.97 6.37
CA LEU A 119 -13.60 4.21 5.04
C LEU A 119 -13.78 5.65 4.56
N GLY A 120 -14.82 6.33 5.01
CA GLY A 120 -15.04 7.75 4.73
C GLY A 120 -13.91 8.59 5.31
N LEU A 121 -13.56 8.31 6.59
CA LEU A 121 -12.44 8.95 7.27
C LEU A 121 -11.10 8.64 6.59
N HIS A 122 -10.87 7.38 6.18
CA HIS A 122 -9.67 7.02 5.40
C HIS A 122 -9.58 7.77 4.07
N ARG A 123 -10.71 7.96 3.34
CA ARG A 123 -10.73 8.74 2.09
C ARG A 123 -10.42 10.23 2.33
N ARG A 124 -11.02 10.85 3.37
CA ARG A 124 -10.70 12.23 3.78
C ARG A 124 -9.22 12.39 4.13
N ALA A 125 -8.67 11.45 4.90
CA ALA A 125 -7.25 11.43 5.26
C ALA A 125 -6.34 11.32 4.04
N ARG A 126 -6.68 10.47 3.07
CA ARG A 126 -5.92 10.32 1.81
C ARG A 126 -5.90 11.61 1.01
N ASN A 127 -7.04 12.26 0.84
CA ASN A 127 -7.16 13.54 0.13
C ASN A 127 -6.36 14.65 0.81
N ALA A 128 -6.24 14.61 2.14
CA ALA A 128 -5.45 15.55 2.93
C ALA A 128 -3.95 15.17 3.06
N GLY A 129 -3.52 14.03 2.48
CA GLY A 129 -2.14 13.55 2.55
C GLY A 129 -1.76 12.84 3.86
N PHE A 130 -2.72 12.36 4.64
CA PHE A 130 -2.51 11.65 5.92
C PHE A 130 -2.74 10.14 5.83
N GLN A 131 -2.86 9.57 4.66
CA GLN A 131 -3.20 8.16 4.45
C GLN A 131 -2.30 7.18 5.22
N ASP A 132 -1.04 7.55 5.50
CA ASP A 132 -0.08 6.72 6.21
C ASP A 132 -0.14 6.89 7.73
N ARG A 133 -0.92 7.87 8.21
CA ARG A 133 -1.13 8.15 9.63
C ARG A 133 -2.54 7.78 10.11
N VAL A 134 -3.42 7.34 9.21
CA VAL A 134 -4.73 6.80 9.54
C VAL A 134 -4.70 5.30 9.30
N LEU A 135 -4.85 4.53 10.36
CA LEU A 135 -4.63 3.09 10.43
C LEU A 135 -5.94 2.38 10.74
N ARG A 136 -6.10 1.17 10.23
CA ARG A 136 -7.07 0.23 10.80
C ARG A 136 -6.47 -0.44 12.03
N VAL A 137 -7.29 -1.10 12.82
CA VAL A 137 -6.84 -1.85 14.00
C VAL A 137 -5.71 -2.83 13.63
N ARG A 138 -5.89 -3.58 12.55
CA ARG A 138 -4.87 -4.53 12.06
C ARG A 138 -3.60 -3.82 11.62
N ASP A 139 -3.73 -2.68 10.98
CA ASP A 139 -2.61 -1.82 10.57
C ASP A 139 -1.83 -1.28 11.75
N ALA A 140 -2.55 -0.93 12.83
CA ALA A 140 -1.94 -0.47 14.06
C ALA A 140 -1.17 -1.61 14.77
N VAL A 141 -1.71 -2.82 14.80
CA VAL A 141 -1.01 -4.02 15.29
C VAL A 141 0.26 -4.28 14.48
N ASP A 142 0.16 -4.29 13.15
CA ASP A 142 1.31 -4.48 12.26
C ASP A 142 2.38 -3.41 12.48
N TRP A 143 1.98 -2.14 12.59
CA TRP A 143 2.90 -1.05 12.88
C TRP A 143 3.61 -1.23 14.23
N LEU A 144 2.89 -1.58 15.30
CA LEU A 144 3.45 -1.84 16.62
C LEU A 144 4.46 -2.99 16.57
N THR A 145 4.06 -4.10 15.93
CA THR A 145 4.92 -5.29 15.79
C THR A 145 6.21 -4.96 15.05
N ARG A 146 6.11 -4.39 13.86
CA ARG A 146 7.30 -4.09 13.03
C ARG A 146 8.19 -3.02 13.62
N THR A 147 7.61 -2.08 14.36
CA THR A 147 8.37 -0.99 14.95
C THR A 147 9.14 -1.41 16.19
N PHE A 148 8.53 -2.23 17.05
CA PHE A 148 9.07 -2.54 18.38
C PHE A 148 9.52 -3.99 18.55
N GLU A 149 8.96 -4.92 17.78
CA GLU A 149 9.30 -6.33 17.81
C GLU A 149 9.95 -6.72 16.50
N PRO A 150 11.27 -6.74 16.38
CA PRO A 150 11.93 -7.21 15.18
C PRO A 150 11.82 -8.75 15.09
N ALA A 151 10.68 -9.22 14.62
CA ALA A 151 10.47 -10.62 14.28
C ALA A 151 10.67 -10.84 12.79
N ALA A 152 11.17 -12.01 12.40
CA ALA A 152 11.20 -12.45 11.02
C ALA A 152 9.74 -12.46 10.48
N VAL A 153 9.48 -11.65 9.44
CA VAL A 153 8.21 -11.70 8.74
C VAL A 153 8.33 -12.79 7.67
N PRO A 154 7.44 -13.79 7.65
CA PRO A 154 7.49 -14.84 6.64
C PRO A 154 7.50 -14.24 5.23
N LEU A 155 8.34 -14.76 4.35
CA LEU A 155 8.35 -14.39 2.95
C LEU A 155 7.00 -14.73 2.33
N GLN A 156 6.34 -13.72 1.81
CA GLN A 156 5.08 -13.86 1.10
C GLN A 156 5.38 -14.22 -0.36
N HIS A 157 4.96 -15.39 -0.80
CA HIS A 157 5.15 -15.83 -2.16
C HIS A 157 3.81 -15.89 -2.90
N ILE A 158 3.80 -15.36 -4.11
CA ILE A 158 2.70 -15.62 -5.04
C ILE A 158 3.10 -16.82 -5.90
N VAL A 159 2.34 -17.90 -5.76
CA VAL A 159 2.51 -19.13 -6.55
C VAL A 159 1.42 -19.17 -7.61
N GLU A 160 1.80 -19.47 -8.85
CA GLU A 160 0.84 -19.71 -9.91
C GLU A 160 0.39 -21.17 -9.90
N LYS A 161 -0.93 -21.36 -9.82
CA LYS A 161 -1.60 -22.67 -9.85
C LYS A 161 -2.70 -22.68 -10.92
N LYS A 162 -3.25 -23.86 -11.18
CA LYS A 162 -4.51 -24.04 -11.91
C LYS A 162 -5.64 -24.35 -10.93
N CYS A 163 -6.90 -24.07 -11.30
CA CYS A 163 -8.04 -24.34 -10.44
C CYS A 163 -8.10 -25.79 -9.93
N TYR A 164 -7.70 -26.77 -10.74
CA TYR A 164 -7.69 -28.18 -10.34
C TYR A 164 -6.63 -28.51 -9.24
N GLN A 165 -5.65 -27.61 -9.04
CA GLN A 165 -4.59 -27.77 -8.01
C GLN A 165 -4.94 -27.09 -6.68
N LEU A 166 -6.10 -26.42 -6.59
CA LEU A 166 -6.52 -25.75 -5.39
C LEU A 166 -7.00 -26.77 -4.35
N ASP A 167 -6.56 -26.59 -3.11
CA ASP A 167 -7.14 -27.32 -1.98
C ASP A 167 -8.47 -26.69 -1.61
N ARG A 168 -9.56 -27.33 -2.03
CA ARG A 168 -10.94 -26.85 -1.79
C ARG A 168 -11.35 -26.89 -0.33
N SER A 169 -10.61 -27.59 0.52
CA SER A 169 -10.87 -27.62 1.97
C SER A 169 -10.32 -26.37 2.68
N ASP A 170 -9.51 -25.53 1.99
CA ASP A 170 -8.99 -24.30 2.58
C ASP A 170 -10.13 -23.33 2.95
N PRO A 171 -10.19 -22.85 4.20
CA PRO A 171 -11.23 -21.93 4.68
C PRO A 171 -11.38 -20.64 3.88
N ILE A 172 -10.41 -20.26 3.04
CA ILE A 172 -10.53 -19.09 2.15
C ILE A 172 -11.74 -19.20 1.21
N PHE A 173 -12.19 -20.43 0.90
CA PHE A 173 -13.32 -20.69 0.00
C PHE A 173 -14.68 -20.67 0.70
N ASP A 174 -14.76 -20.78 2.04
CA ASP A 174 -16.04 -20.86 2.76
C ASP A 174 -16.92 -19.64 2.48
N THR A 175 -16.39 -18.45 2.66
CA THR A 175 -17.13 -17.20 2.40
C THR A 175 -17.39 -16.95 0.90
N LEU A 176 -16.69 -17.63 -0.02
CA LEU A 176 -17.02 -17.62 -1.44
C LEU A 176 -18.22 -18.49 -1.72
N ARG A 177 -18.36 -19.64 -1.06
CA ARG A 177 -19.53 -20.53 -1.13
C ARG A 177 -20.79 -19.85 -0.58
N ASP A 178 -20.65 -19.06 0.49
CA ASP A 178 -21.77 -18.28 1.04
C ASP A 178 -22.34 -17.28 0.03
N GLY A 179 -21.46 -16.57 -0.69
CA GLY A 179 -21.85 -15.60 -1.71
C GLY A 179 -22.19 -16.19 -3.09
N TYR A 180 -21.61 -17.35 -3.39
CA TYR A 180 -21.74 -18.05 -4.67
C TYR A 180 -21.94 -19.58 -4.43
N PRO A 181 -23.16 -20.03 -4.18
CA PRO A 181 -23.43 -21.45 -3.86
C PRO A 181 -22.90 -22.46 -4.88
N GLU A 182 -22.83 -22.07 -6.16
CA GLU A 182 -22.30 -22.89 -7.27
C GLU A 182 -20.77 -22.78 -7.45
N PHE A 183 -20.04 -22.24 -6.47
CA PHE A 183 -18.61 -21.96 -6.63
C PHE A 183 -17.77 -23.21 -6.93
N ASP A 184 -18.01 -24.33 -6.24
CA ASP A 184 -17.29 -25.57 -6.47
C ASP A 184 -17.59 -26.17 -7.84
N GLU A 185 -18.85 -26.15 -8.28
CA GLU A 185 -19.24 -26.57 -9.64
C GLU A 185 -18.63 -25.67 -10.71
N TRP A 186 -18.50 -24.37 -10.43
CA TRP A 186 -17.87 -23.44 -11.32
C TRP A 186 -16.36 -23.75 -11.48
N ILE A 187 -15.65 -24.13 -10.39
CA ILE A 187 -14.27 -24.60 -10.46
C ILE A 187 -14.16 -25.86 -11.30
N ASP A 188 -15.08 -26.83 -11.11
CA ASP A 188 -15.13 -28.09 -11.89
C ASP A 188 -15.31 -27.85 -13.39
N ARG A 189 -16.10 -26.86 -13.75
CA ARG A 189 -16.29 -26.43 -15.16
C ARG A 189 -15.09 -25.66 -15.71
N ASN A 190 -14.18 -25.15 -14.85
CA ASN A 190 -13.06 -24.30 -15.24
C ASN A 190 -11.71 -24.78 -14.67
N PRO A 191 -11.36 -26.08 -14.76
CA PRO A 191 -10.20 -26.64 -14.06
C PRO A 191 -8.87 -26.05 -14.53
N GLN A 192 -8.77 -25.57 -15.75
CA GLN A 192 -7.54 -25.05 -16.36
C GLN A 192 -7.35 -23.55 -16.15
N ARG A 193 -8.26 -22.85 -15.49
CA ARG A 193 -8.07 -21.43 -15.20
C ARG A 193 -6.85 -21.22 -14.30
N ALA A 194 -6.08 -20.20 -14.60
CA ALA A 194 -4.91 -19.85 -13.83
C ALA A 194 -5.31 -19.08 -12.56
N CYS A 195 -4.59 -19.38 -11.47
CA CYS A 195 -4.78 -18.77 -10.17
C CYS A 195 -3.43 -18.26 -9.66
N TRP A 196 -3.42 -17.11 -9.01
CA TRP A 196 -2.33 -16.70 -8.15
C TRP A 196 -2.74 -16.91 -6.70
N CYS A 197 -2.00 -17.76 -6.01
CA CYS A 197 -2.18 -18.02 -4.59
C CYS A 197 -1.07 -17.29 -3.83
N LEU A 198 -1.43 -16.37 -2.96
CA LEU A 198 -0.51 -15.76 -2.01
C LEU A 198 -0.44 -16.67 -0.79
N GLU A 199 0.72 -17.25 -0.54
CA GLU A 199 0.95 -18.20 0.53
C GLU A 199 1.77 -17.57 1.66
N VAL A 200 1.38 -17.87 2.91
CA VAL A 200 2.07 -17.51 4.14
C VAL A 200 2.14 -18.76 5.00
N ASP A 201 3.35 -19.16 5.36
CA ASP A 201 3.59 -20.37 6.19
C ASP A 201 2.91 -21.64 5.62
N GLY A 202 2.80 -21.74 4.30
CA GLY A 202 2.17 -22.88 3.61
C GLY A 202 0.64 -22.84 3.53
N ALA A 203 -0.02 -21.83 4.09
CA ALA A 203 -1.45 -21.62 3.99
C ALA A 203 -1.81 -20.55 2.96
N THR A 204 -2.96 -20.68 2.30
CA THR A 204 -3.43 -19.67 1.35
C THR A 204 -3.97 -18.44 2.09
N ALA A 205 -3.29 -17.32 1.98
CA ALA A 205 -3.68 -16.04 2.57
C ALA A 205 -4.51 -15.17 1.62
N GLY A 206 -4.32 -15.37 0.31
CA GLY A 206 -5.07 -14.65 -0.72
C GLY A 206 -5.07 -15.38 -2.05
N ILE A 207 -6.09 -15.16 -2.86
CA ILE A 207 -6.25 -15.80 -4.16
C ILE A 207 -6.82 -14.85 -5.20
N VAL A 208 -6.30 -14.97 -6.41
CA VAL A 208 -6.86 -14.38 -7.63
C VAL A 208 -7.05 -15.49 -8.65
N ILE A 209 -8.27 -15.66 -9.15
CA ILE A 209 -8.54 -16.55 -10.30
C ILE A 209 -8.81 -15.68 -11.52
N ARG A 210 -8.09 -15.94 -12.61
CA ARG A 210 -8.16 -15.14 -13.82
C ARG A 210 -8.64 -15.94 -15.04
N LYS A 211 -9.27 -15.26 -15.98
CA LYS A 211 -9.52 -15.73 -17.33
C LYS A 211 -8.70 -14.89 -18.29
N ASP A 212 -7.71 -15.53 -18.88
CA ASP A 212 -6.86 -14.92 -19.89
C ASP A 212 -7.60 -14.83 -21.24
N ASN A 213 -7.38 -13.74 -21.98
CA ASN A 213 -7.89 -13.53 -23.34
C ASN A 213 -9.41 -13.77 -23.47
N GLU A 214 -10.20 -13.19 -22.56
CA GLU A 214 -11.66 -13.25 -22.69
C GLU A 214 -12.10 -12.56 -23.98
N SER A 215 -12.97 -13.23 -24.75
CA SER A 215 -13.44 -12.69 -26.02
C SER A 215 -14.43 -11.54 -25.81
N ARG A 216 -14.47 -10.61 -26.75
CA ARG A 216 -15.42 -9.49 -26.70
C ARG A 216 -16.88 -9.93 -26.73
N ALA A 217 -17.17 -11.10 -27.29
CA ALA A 217 -18.53 -11.68 -27.35
C ALA A 217 -18.99 -12.26 -25.99
N GLU A 218 -18.05 -12.57 -25.09
CA GLU A 218 -18.35 -13.23 -23.81
C GLU A 218 -18.18 -12.29 -22.60
N THR A 219 -17.53 -11.13 -22.80
CA THR A 219 -17.19 -10.24 -21.70
C THR A 219 -18.37 -9.42 -21.19
N ASP A 220 -18.41 -9.20 -19.89
CA ASP A 220 -19.30 -8.21 -19.26
C ASP A 220 -18.74 -6.78 -19.37
N ALA A 221 -17.47 -6.61 -19.75
CA ALA A 221 -16.77 -5.32 -19.79
C ALA A 221 -17.35 -4.39 -20.87
N THR A 222 -17.42 -3.10 -20.55
CA THR A 222 -18.03 -2.06 -21.40
C THR A 222 -16.99 -1.18 -22.09
N LEU A 223 -15.81 -0.97 -21.47
CA LEU A 223 -14.76 -0.17 -22.08
C LEU A 223 -14.11 -0.90 -23.27
N PRO A 224 -13.59 -0.16 -24.26
CA PRO A 224 -12.95 -0.74 -25.44
C PRO A 224 -11.66 -1.47 -25.11
N GLY A 225 -11.34 -2.52 -25.88
CA GLY A 225 -10.14 -3.34 -25.80
C GLY A 225 -10.41 -4.72 -26.41
N ASP A 226 -9.44 -5.27 -27.14
CA ASP A 226 -9.57 -6.55 -27.81
C ASP A 226 -9.01 -7.68 -26.94
N LYS A 227 -7.89 -7.46 -26.30
CA LYS A 227 -7.28 -8.42 -25.39
C LYS A 227 -7.67 -8.10 -23.94
N ILE A 228 -8.57 -8.92 -23.39
CA ILE A 228 -9.22 -8.66 -22.11
C ILE A 228 -8.77 -9.67 -21.05
N LEU A 229 -8.33 -9.16 -19.91
CA LEU A 229 -8.06 -9.94 -18.70
C LEU A 229 -9.23 -9.80 -17.73
N LYS A 230 -9.93 -10.91 -17.48
CA LYS A 230 -10.96 -10.98 -16.44
C LYS A 230 -10.38 -11.51 -15.15
N VAL A 231 -10.55 -10.80 -14.07
CA VAL A 231 -10.34 -11.30 -12.72
C VAL A 231 -11.66 -11.87 -12.22
N SER A 232 -11.77 -13.19 -12.20
CA SER A 232 -13.02 -13.90 -11.84
C SER A 232 -13.21 -13.99 -10.33
N THR A 233 -12.10 -14.05 -9.56
CA THR A 233 -12.10 -14.09 -8.10
C THR A 233 -10.94 -13.27 -7.59
N PHE A 234 -11.21 -12.43 -6.58
CA PHE A 234 -10.20 -11.68 -5.84
C PHE A 234 -10.54 -11.77 -4.37
N LYS A 235 -9.77 -12.52 -3.60
CA LYS A 235 -10.05 -12.77 -2.18
C LYS A 235 -8.78 -12.69 -1.34
N VAL A 236 -8.87 -12.03 -0.20
CA VAL A 236 -7.89 -12.09 0.89
C VAL A 236 -8.61 -12.65 2.11
N LYS A 237 -8.01 -13.64 2.74
CA LYS A 237 -8.55 -14.26 3.95
C LYS A 237 -8.66 -13.24 5.07
N GLU A 238 -9.72 -13.34 5.88
CA GLU A 238 -10.03 -12.28 6.87
C GLU A 238 -8.90 -12.01 7.86
N GLU A 239 -8.26 -13.07 8.32
CA GLU A 239 -7.16 -12.97 9.27
C GLU A 239 -5.95 -12.19 8.74
N TYR A 240 -5.79 -12.09 7.40
CA TYR A 240 -4.72 -11.36 6.72
C TYR A 240 -5.16 -10.02 6.11
N ARG A 241 -6.41 -9.59 6.32
CA ARG A 241 -6.86 -8.26 5.92
C ARG A 241 -6.08 -7.20 6.71
N GLY A 242 -5.65 -6.14 6.04
CA GLY A 242 -4.80 -5.08 6.64
C GLY A 242 -3.29 -5.31 6.45
N GLU A 243 -2.83 -6.50 6.08
CA GLU A 243 -1.43 -6.80 5.78
C GLU A 243 -1.02 -6.45 4.33
N LYS A 244 -1.84 -5.65 3.65
CA LYS A 244 -1.64 -5.17 2.26
C LYS A 244 -1.58 -6.29 1.20
N PHE A 245 -2.07 -7.47 1.51
CA PHE A 245 -2.11 -8.58 0.55
C PHE A 245 -2.99 -8.27 -0.67
N GLY A 246 -4.06 -7.51 -0.48
CA GLY A 246 -4.86 -7.00 -1.61
C GLY A 246 -4.04 -6.13 -2.55
N GLU A 247 -3.20 -5.23 -2.03
CA GLU A 247 -2.30 -4.40 -2.85
C GLU A 247 -1.24 -5.24 -3.57
N HIS A 248 -0.71 -6.29 -2.91
CA HIS A 248 0.24 -7.22 -3.53
C HIS A 248 -0.39 -8.00 -4.70
N LEU A 249 -1.60 -8.54 -4.50
CA LEU A 249 -2.33 -9.25 -5.55
C LEU A 249 -2.72 -8.29 -6.70
N LEU A 250 -3.14 -7.08 -6.40
CA LEU A 250 -3.44 -6.07 -7.43
C LEU A 250 -2.19 -5.70 -8.24
N LYS A 251 -1.03 -5.54 -7.58
CA LYS A 251 0.26 -5.35 -8.25
C LYS A 251 0.52 -6.47 -9.25
N GLN A 252 0.34 -7.72 -8.83
CA GLN A 252 0.53 -8.89 -9.69
C GLN A 252 -0.39 -8.87 -10.91
N ILE A 253 -1.67 -8.53 -10.71
CA ILE A 253 -2.65 -8.42 -11.82
C ILE A 253 -2.20 -7.35 -12.83
N LEU A 254 -1.85 -6.15 -12.36
CA LEU A 254 -1.53 -5.03 -13.24
C LEU A 254 -0.20 -5.22 -13.96
N TRP A 255 0.82 -5.77 -13.30
CA TRP A 255 2.10 -6.10 -13.94
C TRP A 255 1.93 -7.20 -14.98
N TYR A 256 1.16 -8.26 -14.67
CA TYR A 256 0.87 -9.31 -15.62
C TYR A 256 0.11 -8.77 -16.83
N ALA A 257 -0.92 -7.96 -16.61
CA ALA A 257 -1.69 -7.35 -17.69
C ALA A 257 -0.82 -6.48 -18.61
N GLN A 258 0.07 -5.67 -18.01
CA GLN A 258 0.97 -4.79 -18.75
C GLN A 258 1.97 -5.58 -19.59
N ARG A 259 2.71 -6.51 -18.97
CA ARG A 259 3.73 -7.34 -19.64
C ARG A 259 3.15 -8.24 -20.72
N ASN A 260 1.94 -8.72 -20.54
CA ASN A 260 1.25 -9.55 -21.52
C ASN A 260 0.40 -8.74 -22.53
N ARG A 261 0.53 -7.40 -22.53
CA ARG A 261 -0.12 -6.51 -23.51
C ARG A 261 -1.64 -6.68 -23.55
N TYR A 262 -2.29 -6.74 -22.39
CA TYR A 262 -3.74 -6.63 -22.30
C TYR A 262 -4.17 -5.17 -22.55
N ASP A 263 -5.31 -4.99 -23.21
CA ASP A 263 -5.90 -3.67 -23.44
C ASP A 263 -6.81 -3.26 -22.29
N LEU A 264 -7.41 -4.25 -21.64
CA LEU A 264 -8.41 -4.05 -20.60
C LEU A 264 -8.27 -5.10 -19.50
N VAL A 265 -8.37 -4.66 -18.26
CA VAL A 265 -8.53 -5.51 -17.07
C VAL A 265 -9.85 -5.17 -16.43
N TYR A 266 -10.63 -6.18 -16.07
CA TYR A 266 -11.86 -5.95 -15.33
C TYR A 266 -12.17 -7.04 -14.30
N LEU A 267 -12.98 -6.66 -13.31
CA LEU A 267 -13.58 -7.56 -12.34
C LEU A 267 -14.95 -7.02 -11.90
N THR A 268 -15.70 -7.89 -11.24
CA THR A 268 -16.97 -7.54 -10.62
C THR A 268 -16.88 -7.70 -9.11
N ALA A 269 -17.55 -6.83 -8.38
CA ALA A 269 -17.58 -6.86 -6.92
C ALA A 269 -18.89 -6.30 -6.37
N PHE A 270 -19.36 -6.85 -5.25
CA PHE A 270 -20.45 -6.24 -4.48
C PHE A 270 -19.92 -5.05 -3.70
N LYS A 271 -20.18 -3.84 -4.17
CA LYS A 271 -19.59 -2.60 -3.66
C LYS A 271 -19.75 -2.45 -2.15
N GLU A 272 -20.93 -2.72 -1.62
CA GLU A 272 -21.23 -2.57 -0.19
C GLU A 272 -20.50 -3.60 0.69
N GLN A 273 -20.27 -4.82 0.17
CA GLN A 273 -19.61 -5.89 0.91
C GLN A 273 -18.08 -5.85 0.75
N GLN A 274 -17.60 -5.23 -0.34
CA GLN A 274 -16.18 -5.23 -0.75
C GLN A 274 -15.65 -3.80 -0.95
N GLU A 275 -16.11 -2.86 -0.15
CA GLU A 275 -15.77 -1.44 -0.26
C GLU A 275 -14.25 -1.18 -0.21
N VAL A 276 -13.51 -1.95 0.59
CA VAL A 276 -12.04 -1.87 0.67
C VAL A 276 -11.38 -2.22 -0.66
N LEU A 277 -11.87 -3.26 -1.33
CA LEU A 277 -11.38 -3.64 -2.65
C LEU A 277 -11.75 -2.56 -3.67
N ALA A 278 -12.98 -2.07 -3.64
CA ALA A 278 -13.45 -1.00 -4.52
C ALA A 278 -12.57 0.25 -4.41
N ASP A 279 -12.28 0.72 -3.19
CA ASP A 279 -11.40 1.86 -2.94
C ASP A 279 -9.97 1.62 -3.47
N LEU A 280 -9.43 0.41 -3.27
CA LEU A 280 -8.12 0.03 -3.78
C LEU A 280 -8.09 0.07 -5.31
N LEU A 281 -9.11 -0.48 -5.97
CA LEU A 281 -9.21 -0.49 -7.42
C LEU A 281 -9.27 0.93 -8.00
N VAL A 282 -10.16 1.77 -7.45
CA VAL A 282 -10.32 3.17 -7.89
C VAL A 282 -9.02 3.96 -7.72
N GLN A 283 -8.29 3.73 -6.63
CA GLN A 283 -6.99 4.37 -6.40
C GLN A 283 -5.99 4.10 -7.54
N TYR A 284 -6.00 2.89 -8.11
CA TYR A 284 -5.11 2.50 -9.20
C TYR A 284 -5.78 2.56 -10.58
N GLY A 285 -6.75 3.45 -10.76
CA GLY A 285 -7.29 3.85 -12.05
C GLY A 285 -8.38 2.97 -12.63
N PHE A 286 -8.95 2.04 -11.85
CA PHE A 286 -10.18 1.38 -12.26
C PHE A 286 -11.36 2.35 -12.17
N LYS A 287 -12.29 2.21 -13.08
CA LYS A 287 -13.52 3.00 -13.13
C LYS A 287 -14.72 2.10 -12.88
N GLU A 288 -15.69 2.61 -12.14
CA GLU A 288 -17.02 1.99 -12.07
C GLU A 288 -17.75 2.30 -13.38
N THR A 289 -18.03 1.29 -14.18
CA THR A 289 -18.58 1.47 -15.54
C THR A 289 -20.00 0.97 -15.68
N GLY A 290 -20.50 0.23 -14.71
CA GLY A 290 -21.85 -0.30 -14.75
C GLY A 290 -22.08 -1.37 -13.70
N THR A 291 -23.18 -2.11 -13.91
CA THR A 291 -23.60 -3.22 -13.05
C THR A 291 -23.87 -4.45 -13.89
N LYS A 292 -23.35 -5.58 -13.47
CA LYS A 292 -23.60 -6.88 -14.11
C LYS A 292 -25.06 -7.28 -13.89
N LYS A 293 -25.83 -7.40 -14.97
CA LYS A 293 -27.26 -7.63 -14.92
C LYS A 293 -27.67 -8.94 -14.23
N SER A 294 -26.81 -9.98 -14.32
CA SER A 294 -27.12 -11.31 -13.78
C SER A 294 -26.92 -11.41 -12.26
N THR A 295 -26.02 -10.63 -11.67
CA THR A 295 -25.63 -10.75 -10.26
C THR A 295 -25.81 -9.47 -9.45
N GLY A 296 -25.98 -8.31 -10.10
CA GLY A 296 -26.03 -7.00 -9.41
C GLY A 296 -24.66 -6.47 -8.98
N GLU A 297 -23.56 -7.16 -9.28
CA GLU A 297 -22.21 -6.73 -8.98
C GLU A 297 -21.80 -5.48 -9.78
N THR A 298 -21.07 -4.57 -9.17
CA THR A 298 -20.48 -3.41 -9.87
C THR A 298 -19.32 -3.86 -10.74
N LEU A 299 -19.24 -3.33 -11.97
CA LEU A 299 -18.15 -3.54 -12.91
C LEU A 299 -17.04 -2.50 -12.62
N TYR A 300 -15.84 -2.99 -12.34
CA TYR A 300 -14.61 -2.20 -12.22
C TYR A 300 -13.72 -2.50 -13.40
N GLU A 301 -13.46 -1.50 -14.23
CA GLU A 301 -12.72 -1.65 -15.48
C GLU A 301 -11.54 -0.69 -15.54
N LYS A 302 -10.38 -1.18 -16.00
CA LYS A 302 -9.18 -0.38 -16.21
C LYS A 302 -8.61 -0.63 -17.60
N GLN A 303 -8.56 0.44 -18.40
CA GLN A 303 -7.80 0.41 -19.64
C GLN A 303 -6.31 0.42 -19.35
N MET A 304 -5.57 -0.48 -20.00
CA MET A 304 -4.12 -0.53 -19.93
C MET A 304 -3.52 0.35 -21.03
N TYR A 305 -2.43 1.00 -20.70
CA TYR A 305 -1.72 1.90 -21.60
C TYR A 305 -0.37 1.29 -22.00
N ARG A 306 0.20 1.73 -23.08
CA ARG A 306 1.52 1.28 -23.54
C ARG A 306 2.45 2.47 -23.68
N GLY A 307 3.72 2.27 -23.32
CA GLY A 307 4.73 3.32 -23.34
C GLY A 307 4.52 4.39 -22.26
N PRO A 308 5.12 5.56 -22.42
CA PRO A 308 5.03 6.65 -21.45
C PRO A 308 3.60 7.13 -21.23
N VAL A 309 3.29 7.46 -19.99
CA VAL A 309 1.98 7.98 -19.58
C VAL A 309 1.61 9.26 -20.32
N ARG A 310 0.39 9.34 -20.79
CA ARG A 310 -0.17 10.58 -21.38
C ARG A 310 -0.37 11.62 -20.29
N ALA A 311 0.16 12.80 -20.54
CA ALA A 311 0.09 13.95 -19.65
C ALA A 311 -1.29 14.62 -19.72
N VAL A 312 -2.25 14.18 -18.91
CA VAL A 312 -3.61 14.75 -18.84
C VAL A 312 -3.84 15.60 -17.59
N GLY A 313 -3.05 15.39 -16.54
CA GLY A 313 -3.18 16.07 -15.27
C GLY A 313 -1.84 16.42 -14.62
N VAL A 314 -1.79 16.28 -13.30
CA VAL A 314 -0.54 16.39 -12.54
C VAL A 314 0.24 15.08 -12.60
N PRO A 315 1.61 15.13 -12.57
CA PRO A 315 2.42 13.93 -12.80
C PRO A 315 1.98 12.71 -11.97
N LEU A 316 1.98 12.80 -10.66
CA LEU A 316 1.63 11.67 -9.78
C LEU A 316 0.18 11.18 -9.99
N GLY A 317 -0.77 12.09 -10.28
CA GLY A 317 -2.16 11.72 -10.56
C GLY A 317 -2.28 10.89 -11.84
N ASP A 318 -1.53 11.27 -12.88
CA ASP A 318 -1.47 10.51 -14.13
C ASP A 318 -0.82 9.13 -13.93
N ASP A 319 0.26 9.07 -13.12
CA ASP A 319 0.95 7.81 -12.80
C ASP A 319 0.03 6.83 -12.04
N TYR A 320 -0.75 7.29 -11.08
CA TYR A 320 -1.74 6.47 -10.40
C TYR A 320 -2.84 5.96 -11.35
N ALA A 321 -3.40 6.87 -12.16
CA ALA A 321 -4.48 6.53 -13.08
C ALA A 321 -4.05 5.54 -14.16
N GLN A 322 -2.80 5.63 -14.62
CA GLN A 322 -2.25 4.79 -15.70
C GLN A 322 -1.26 3.72 -15.22
N TYR A 323 -1.14 3.54 -13.87
CA TYR A 323 -0.26 2.52 -13.28
C TYR A 323 -0.46 1.13 -13.94
N PRO A 324 0.61 0.37 -14.28
CA PRO A 324 2.01 0.60 -13.91
C PRO A 324 2.81 1.45 -14.92
N CYS A 325 2.21 2.01 -15.94
CA CYS A 325 2.88 3.02 -16.77
C CYS A 325 3.15 4.30 -15.97
N PHE A 326 4.15 5.04 -16.36
CA PHE A 326 4.59 6.24 -15.65
C PHE A 326 5.00 7.35 -16.62
N ARG A 327 5.07 8.56 -16.11
CA ARG A 327 5.32 9.76 -16.89
C ARG A 327 6.82 10.01 -17.08
N GLU A 328 7.23 10.43 -18.30
CA GLU A 328 8.61 10.70 -18.65
C GLU A 328 8.83 12.07 -19.32
N ASP A 329 7.77 12.89 -19.38
CA ASP A 329 7.85 14.19 -20.04
C ASP A 329 8.77 15.20 -19.31
N ASN A 330 8.85 16.44 -19.84
CA ASN A 330 9.73 17.46 -19.29
C ASN A 330 9.31 18.02 -17.91
N LYS A 331 8.16 17.61 -17.37
CA LYS A 331 7.68 18.03 -16.04
C LYS A 331 8.24 17.17 -14.90
N VAL A 332 8.81 16.01 -15.22
CA VAL A 332 9.38 15.08 -14.23
C VAL A 332 10.88 14.93 -14.43
N LYS A 333 11.62 14.70 -13.37
CA LYS A 333 13.05 14.39 -13.39
C LYS A 333 13.26 12.90 -13.32
N VAL A 334 14.44 12.46 -13.72
CA VAL A 334 14.91 11.09 -13.49
C VAL A 334 16.08 11.13 -12.52
N LEU A 335 16.00 10.35 -11.46
CA LEU A 335 16.95 10.31 -10.37
C LEU A 335 17.56 8.90 -10.25
N CYS A 336 18.88 8.79 -10.32
CA CYS A 336 19.59 7.56 -9.99
C CYS A 336 19.81 7.49 -8.48
N VAL A 337 19.25 6.47 -7.83
CA VAL A 337 19.25 6.27 -6.38
C VAL A 337 20.15 5.08 -6.03
N PRO A 338 21.38 5.32 -5.50
CA PRO A 338 22.23 4.22 -5.05
C PRO A 338 21.67 3.62 -3.76
N ILE A 339 21.56 2.30 -3.75
CA ILE A 339 21.10 1.52 -2.60
C ILE A 339 22.07 0.36 -2.33
N GLN A 340 22.44 0.15 -1.08
CA GLN A 340 23.30 -0.97 -0.69
C GLN A 340 22.56 -2.31 -0.86
N PRO A 341 23.27 -3.40 -1.23
CA PRO A 341 22.63 -4.70 -1.50
C PRO A 341 21.75 -5.22 -0.37
N ARG A 342 22.20 -5.08 0.89
CA ARG A 342 21.43 -5.49 2.07
C ARG A 342 20.05 -4.81 2.13
N TRP A 343 19.99 -3.51 1.83
CA TRP A 343 18.73 -2.73 1.85
C TRP A 343 17.91 -2.95 0.59
N TYR A 344 18.58 -3.20 -0.54
CA TYR A 344 17.90 -3.56 -1.79
C TYR A 344 17.08 -4.84 -1.61
N ARG A 345 17.67 -5.90 -1.02
CA ARG A 345 17.01 -7.18 -0.76
C ARG A 345 15.78 -7.05 0.14
N VAL A 346 15.85 -6.18 1.13
CA VAL A 346 14.71 -5.96 2.05
C VAL A 346 13.63 -5.10 1.40
N LEU A 347 14.02 -4.09 0.60
CA LEU A 347 13.08 -3.19 -0.04
C LEU A 347 12.40 -3.82 -1.28
N PHE A 348 13.12 -4.68 -1.99
CA PHE A 348 12.67 -5.35 -3.22
C PHE A 348 12.92 -6.87 -3.15
N PRO A 349 12.27 -7.58 -2.22
CA PRO A 349 12.54 -9.00 -1.99
C PRO A 349 12.21 -9.87 -3.21
N GLU A 350 11.24 -9.48 -4.02
CA GLU A 350 10.82 -10.16 -5.24
C GLU A 350 11.86 -10.10 -6.38
N ASN A 351 12.81 -9.19 -6.32
CA ASN A 351 13.88 -9.01 -7.34
C ASN A 351 15.28 -9.06 -6.72
N ALA A 352 15.38 -9.56 -5.51
CA ALA A 352 16.68 -9.75 -4.87
C ALA A 352 17.45 -10.84 -5.62
N PRO A 353 18.70 -10.56 -6.12
CA PRO A 353 19.54 -11.63 -6.63
C PRO A 353 19.78 -12.60 -5.47
N GLU A 354 19.45 -13.89 -5.69
CA GLU A 354 19.72 -14.91 -4.68
C GLU A 354 21.23 -14.93 -4.41
N PRO A 355 21.67 -14.78 -3.15
CA PRO A 355 23.02 -15.16 -2.82
C PRO A 355 23.09 -16.68 -3.12
N LEU A 356 24.16 -17.14 -3.72
CA LEU A 356 24.48 -18.57 -3.83
C LEU A 356 24.51 -19.12 -2.39
N LEU A 357 23.38 -19.62 -1.92
CA LEU A 357 23.21 -20.19 -0.60
C LEU A 357 23.91 -21.57 -0.63
N LEU A 358 25.10 -21.63 -0.06
CA LEU A 358 25.60 -22.90 0.44
C LEU A 358 24.59 -23.38 1.50
N PRO A 359 24.14 -24.66 1.44
CA PRO A 359 23.19 -25.19 2.41
C PRO A 359 23.72 -24.98 3.84
N GLY A 360 22.98 -24.25 4.66
CA GLY A 360 23.30 -23.99 6.08
C GLY A 360 23.63 -22.56 6.46
N HIS A 361 23.77 -21.62 5.55
CA HIS A 361 23.98 -20.20 5.88
C HIS A 361 22.72 -19.36 5.62
N HIS A 362 21.80 -19.40 6.54
CA HIS A 362 20.82 -18.32 6.72
C HIS A 362 21.55 -17.14 7.39
N GLN A 363 22.23 -16.31 6.61
CA GLN A 363 22.70 -15.03 7.14
C GLN A 363 21.53 -14.06 7.29
N GLY A 364 21.24 -13.69 8.52
CA GLY A 364 20.20 -12.82 8.98
C GLY A 364 20.03 -11.51 8.20
N GLY A 365 19.15 -11.52 7.23
CA GLY A 365 18.78 -10.39 6.39
C GLY A 365 17.34 -10.49 5.87
N ALA A 366 16.71 -11.66 6.01
CA ALA A 366 15.31 -11.90 5.60
C ALA A 366 14.26 -11.42 6.63
N GLU A 367 14.70 -10.81 7.74
CA GLU A 367 13.86 -10.64 8.91
C GLU A 367 12.86 -9.50 8.85
N ARG A 368 12.88 -8.66 7.81
CA ARG A 368 12.00 -7.47 7.74
C ARG A 368 11.62 -7.15 6.30
N THR A 369 10.65 -7.85 5.74
CA THR A 369 10.06 -7.42 4.47
C THR A 369 8.92 -6.44 4.74
N PRO A 370 9.04 -5.16 4.34
CA PRO A 370 7.88 -4.30 4.21
C PRO A 370 7.08 -4.90 3.07
N GLY A 371 6.03 -5.62 3.32
CA GLY A 371 5.24 -6.38 2.36
C GLY A 371 5.46 -6.01 0.89
N ASN A 372 5.23 -6.89 -0.05
CA ASN A 372 5.40 -6.69 -1.49
C ASN A 372 4.39 -5.69 -2.06
N THR A 373 4.32 -4.49 -1.46
CA THR A 373 3.37 -3.44 -1.78
C THR A 373 3.82 -2.59 -2.95
N ILE A 374 2.87 -1.90 -3.58
CA ILE A 374 3.15 -0.89 -4.61
C ILE A 374 3.80 0.35 -3.97
N ARG A 375 3.29 0.79 -2.82
CA ARG A 375 3.79 1.97 -2.11
C ARG A 375 4.89 1.59 -1.13
N LYS A 376 6.06 2.22 -1.28
CA LYS A 376 7.26 1.96 -0.47
C LYS A 376 7.86 3.26 0.07
N VAL A 377 8.79 3.15 1.03
CA VAL A 377 9.55 4.28 1.54
C VAL A 377 11.05 3.99 1.50
N TYR A 378 11.83 4.96 1.08
CA TYR A 378 13.29 4.93 1.09
C TYR A 378 13.83 6.06 1.96
N LEU A 379 14.78 5.72 2.84
CA LEU A 379 15.43 6.67 3.74
C LEU A 379 16.90 6.87 3.35
N CYS A 380 17.35 8.12 3.34
CA CYS A 380 18.76 8.42 3.11
C CYS A 380 19.19 9.74 3.76
N LYS A 381 20.53 9.94 3.83
CA LYS A 381 21.16 11.21 4.24
C LYS A 381 21.71 12.02 3.06
N ALA A 382 21.49 11.54 1.83
CA ALA A 382 21.99 12.22 0.64
C ALA A 382 21.45 13.66 0.54
N GLN A 383 22.29 14.57 0.10
CA GLN A 383 21.83 15.91 -0.22
C GLN A 383 21.02 15.86 -1.50
N MET A 384 19.75 16.18 -1.41
CA MET A 384 18.83 16.23 -2.54
C MET A 384 18.13 17.59 -2.56
N ARG A 385 17.95 18.15 -3.72
CA ARG A 385 17.24 19.41 -3.91
C ARG A 385 16.19 19.24 -5.00
N ASN A 386 15.04 19.86 -4.80
CA ASN A 386 13.97 19.92 -5.81
C ASN A 386 13.50 18.55 -6.29
N VAL A 387 13.21 17.61 -5.39
CA VAL A 387 12.52 16.36 -5.69
C VAL A 387 11.02 16.62 -5.61
N ASN A 388 10.30 16.24 -6.65
CA ASN A 388 8.86 16.48 -6.75
C ASN A 388 8.10 15.16 -6.92
N ALA A 389 6.82 15.18 -6.56
CA ALA A 389 5.91 14.08 -6.87
C ALA A 389 5.86 13.84 -8.39
N GLY A 390 5.92 12.58 -8.81
CA GLY A 390 6.01 12.16 -10.19
C GLY A 390 7.44 12.01 -10.74
N ASP A 391 8.49 12.43 -10.00
CA ASP A 391 9.87 12.20 -10.43
C ASP A 391 10.20 10.69 -10.46
N VAL A 392 10.94 10.27 -11.49
CA VAL A 392 11.30 8.86 -11.70
C VAL A 392 12.53 8.49 -10.87
N LEU A 393 12.48 7.35 -10.21
CA LEU A 393 13.57 6.78 -9.42
C LEU A 393 14.14 5.54 -10.11
N LEU A 394 15.42 5.56 -10.42
CA LEU A 394 16.18 4.42 -10.91
C LEU A 394 17.06 3.89 -9.76
N PHE A 395 16.64 2.79 -9.14
CA PHE A 395 17.37 2.18 -8.03
C PHE A 395 18.59 1.40 -8.54
N TYR A 396 19.76 1.96 -8.27
CA TYR A 396 21.06 1.39 -8.60
C TYR A 396 21.59 0.59 -7.42
N MET A 397 21.69 -0.73 -7.54
CA MET A 397 22.26 -1.57 -6.49
C MET A 397 23.78 -1.39 -6.48
N SER A 398 24.30 -0.69 -5.46
CA SER A 398 25.72 -0.38 -5.32
C SER A 398 26.51 -1.55 -4.71
N GLY A 399 27.83 -1.54 -4.83
CA GLY A 399 28.69 -2.55 -4.23
C GLY A 399 29.26 -3.54 -5.25
N ASN A 400 29.90 -4.61 -4.74
CA ASN A 400 30.62 -5.63 -5.51
C ASN A 400 29.98 -7.02 -5.37
N GLU A 401 28.81 -7.11 -4.75
CA GLU A 401 28.10 -8.39 -4.61
C GLU A 401 27.46 -8.81 -5.93
N ILE A 402 27.05 -10.09 -6.01
CA ILE A 402 26.34 -10.61 -7.17
C ILE A 402 25.11 -9.76 -7.47
N GLY A 403 24.98 -9.32 -8.71
CA GLY A 403 23.89 -8.47 -9.17
C GLY A 403 24.03 -6.97 -8.82
N SER A 404 25.12 -6.54 -8.15
CA SER A 404 25.45 -5.14 -7.95
C SER A 404 25.99 -4.46 -9.21
N GLY A 405 26.13 -3.14 -9.15
CA GLY A 405 26.70 -2.37 -10.26
C GLY A 405 25.70 -2.07 -11.38
N ALA A 406 24.40 -2.15 -11.12
CA ALA A 406 23.36 -1.92 -12.13
C ALA A 406 22.10 -1.29 -11.56
N VAL A 407 21.35 -0.56 -12.40
CA VAL A 407 19.96 -0.21 -12.15
C VAL A 407 19.07 -1.43 -12.38
N ARG A 408 18.20 -1.73 -11.43
CA ARG A 408 17.35 -2.93 -11.44
C ARG A 408 15.87 -2.66 -11.25
N THR A 409 15.52 -1.53 -10.65
CA THR A 409 14.15 -1.24 -10.21
C THR A 409 13.81 0.19 -10.51
N VAL A 410 12.56 0.41 -10.92
CA VAL A 410 12.00 1.72 -11.22
C VAL A 410 10.89 2.05 -10.22
N GLY A 411 10.89 3.28 -9.73
CA GLY A 411 9.85 3.84 -8.90
C GLY A 411 9.49 5.25 -9.29
N ILE A 412 8.38 5.76 -8.76
CA ILE A 412 7.91 7.14 -8.96
C ILE A 412 7.74 7.80 -7.60
N VAL A 413 8.32 8.98 -7.43
CA VAL A 413 8.19 9.75 -6.19
C VAL A 413 6.73 10.09 -5.93
N GLU A 414 6.23 9.68 -4.77
CA GLU A 414 4.94 10.07 -4.25
C GLU A 414 5.06 11.33 -3.39
N ASN A 415 6.06 11.36 -2.50
CA ASN A 415 6.31 12.49 -1.63
C ASN A 415 7.79 12.53 -1.21
N TYR A 416 8.29 13.73 -0.95
CA TYR A 416 9.64 13.95 -0.42
C TYR A 416 9.58 14.86 0.80
N ARG A 417 10.25 14.44 1.88
CA ARG A 417 10.29 15.18 3.14
C ARG A 417 11.68 15.15 3.75
N GLU A 418 12.07 16.24 4.40
CA GLU A 418 13.23 16.28 5.27
C GLU A 418 12.78 16.25 6.72
N ILE A 419 13.29 15.31 7.49
CA ILE A 419 12.87 15.05 8.86
C ILE A 419 14.06 15.25 9.79
N TYR A 420 13.83 16.00 10.87
CA TYR A 420 14.86 16.40 11.85
C TYR A 420 14.70 15.68 13.19
N GLY A 421 13.55 15.12 13.50
CA GLY A 421 13.24 14.46 14.76
C GLY A 421 12.91 12.98 14.59
N ALA A 422 13.29 12.14 15.55
CA ALA A 422 13.07 10.70 15.51
C ALA A 422 11.59 10.34 15.47
N GLU A 423 10.76 11.02 16.26
CA GLU A 423 9.31 10.79 16.28
C GLU A 423 8.64 11.19 14.95
N ASP A 424 9.06 12.34 14.39
CA ASP A 424 8.59 12.77 13.07
C ASP A 424 9.00 11.77 11.98
N LEU A 425 10.18 11.13 12.12
CA LEU A 425 10.63 10.09 11.19
C LEU A 425 9.74 8.85 11.28
N LEU A 426 9.43 8.38 12.47
CA LEU A 426 8.53 7.25 12.68
C LEU A 426 7.11 7.54 12.16
N ARG A 427 6.59 8.75 12.37
CA ARG A 427 5.31 9.20 11.79
C ARG A 427 5.34 9.20 10.27
N ALA A 428 6.44 9.70 9.70
CA ALA A 428 6.60 9.85 8.26
C ALA A 428 6.72 8.52 7.53
N THR A 429 7.38 7.53 8.13
CA THR A 429 7.61 6.22 7.51
C THR A 429 6.44 5.27 7.65
N GLY A 430 5.64 5.41 8.71
CA GLY A 430 4.51 4.55 8.99
C GLY A 430 4.91 3.06 8.95
N ARG A 431 4.07 2.23 8.32
CA ARG A 431 4.31 0.78 8.16
C ARG A 431 5.23 0.40 7.00
N ARG A 432 5.75 1.37 6.26
CA ARG A 432 6.50 1.10 5.01
C ARG A 432 8.01 1.07 5.21
N SER A 433 8.48 1.41 6.42
CA SER A 433 9.93 1.41 6.73
C SER A 433 10.50 -0.01 6.74
N VAL A 434 11.66 -0.15 6.11
CA VAL A 434 12.51 -1.34 6.22
C VAL A 434 13.43 -1.27 7.46
N TYR A 435 13.47 -0.13 8.13
CA TYR A 435 14.30 0.11 9.30
C TYR A 435 13.46 -0.01 10.57
N SER A 436 14.04 -0.59 11.63
CA SER A 436 13.43 -0.59 12.96
C SER A 436 13.39 0.83 13.56
N ALA A 437 12.65 0.98 14.66
CA ALA A 437 12.64 2.23 15.41
C ALA A 437 14.05 2.65 15.85
N ASP A 438 14.85 1.72 16.34
CA ASP A 438 16.23 1.99 16.80
C ASP A 438 17.13 2.42 15.65
N GLU A 439 17.06 1.73 14.51
CA GLU A 439 17.82 2.13 13.31
C GLU A 439 17.39 3.51 12.80
N GLN A 440 16.09 3.83 12.84
CA GLN A 440 15.60 5.15 12.48
C GLN A 440 16.07 6.23 13.45
N MET A 441 16.08 5.93 14.76
CA MET A 441 16.63 6.83 15.78
C MET A 441 18.12 7.05 15.59
N ASP A 442 18.87 6.03 15.21
CA ASP A 442 20.30 6.16 14.91
C ASP A 442 20.55 6.96 13.62
N MET A 443 19.71 6.78 12.62
CA MET A 443 19.81 7.55 11.38
C MET A 443 19.59 9.05 11.58
N ILE A 444 18.75 9.48 12.51
CA ILE A 444 18.45 10.91 12.72
C ILE A 444 19.55 11.64 13.47
N LYS A 445 20.48 10.93 14.13
CA LYS A 445 21.58 11.56 14.87
C LYS A 445 22.49 12.36 13.93
N GLY A 446 22.65 13.62 14.20
CA GLY A 446 23.61 14.53 13.57
C GLY A 446 23.24 15.13 12.22
N SER A 447 22.15 14.69 11.57
CA SER A 447 21.67 15.29 10.30
C SER A 447 20.25 14.88 9.99
N PRO A 448 19.49 15.71 9.25
CA PRO A 448 18.14 15.34 8.84
C PRO A 448 18.15 14.11 7.93
N VAL A 449 17.11 13.28 8.08
CA VAL A 449 16.84 12.13 7.22
C VAL A 449 15.88 12.55 6.10
N LYS A 450 16.22 12.20 4.87
CA LYS A 450 15.36 12.38 3.69
C LYS A 450 14.46 11.16 3.58
N VAL A 451 13.16 11.40 3.51
CA VAL A 451 12.13 10.38 3.36
C VAL A 451 11.55 10.50 1.96
N LEU A 452 11.75 9.48 1.15
CA LEU A 452 11.15 9.33 -0.17
C LEU A 452 10.04 8.29 -0.10
N ASP A 453 8.80 8.73 -0.18
CA ASP A 453 7.67 7.85 -0.45
C ASP A 453 7.58 7.65 -1.96
N PHE A 454 7.40 6.43 -2.41
CA PHE A 454 7.36 6.13 -3.85
C PHE A 454 6.46 4.96 -4.21
N LEU A 455 5.98 4.98 -5.46
CA LEU A 455 5.31 3.85 -6.09
C LEU A 455 6.35 2.96 -6.76
N LEU A 456 6.31 1.67 -6.48
CA LEU A 456 7.10 0.67 -7.20
C LEU A 456 6.46 0.42 -8.56
N ILE A 457 7.13 0.81 -9.62
CA ILE A 457 6.66 0.62 -11.00
C ILE A 457 6.96 -0.78 -11.51
N GLY A 458 8.19 -1.23 -11.34
CA GLY A 458 8.59 -2.55 -11.78
C GLY A 458 10.08 -2.82 -11.65
N HIS A 459 10.45 -4.02 -12.01
CA HIS A 459 11.83 -4.46 -12.08
C HIS A 459 12.22 -4.66 -13.54
N LEU A 460 13.42 -4.21 -13.89
CA LEU A 460 13.97 -4.36 -15.23
C LEU A 460 14.27 -5.85 -15.48
N ASP A 461 13.87 -6.35 -16.63
CA ASP A 461 14.18 -7.72 -17.06
C ASP A 461 15.69 -7.89 -17.25
N ASP A 462 16.32 -6.89 -17.89
CA ASP A 462 17.77 -6.78 -18.03
C ASP A 462 18.29 -5.59 -17.22
N PRO A 463 19.04 -5.82 -16.13
CA PRO A 463 19.62 -4.75 -15.33
C PRO A 463 20.52 -3.83 -16.15
N ILE A 464 20.38 -2.51 -16.04
CA ILE A 464 21.19 -1.53 -16.77
C ILE A 464 22.54 -1.34 -16.05
N PRO A 465 23.66 -1.84 -16.62
CA PRO A 465 24.94 -1.80 -15.94
C PRO A 465 25.55 -0.40 -15.93
N LEU A 466 26.45 -0.15 -14.95
CA LEU A 466 27.17 1.12 -14.82
C LEU A 466 27.88 1.54 -16.11
N GLY A 467 28.43 0.56 -16.83
CA GLY A 467 29.10 0.84 -18.10
C GLY A 467 28.21 1.52 -19.13
N LEU A 468 26.96 1.05 -19.26
CA LEU A 468 25.98 1.64 -20.17
C LEU A 468 25.52 3.03 -19.67
N LEU A 469 25.29 3.19 -18.36
CA LEU A 469 24.94 4.50 -17.76
C LEU A 469 26.02 5.55 -18.01
N ASN A 470 27.30 5.17 -17.94
CA ASN A 470 28.42 6.06 -18.25
C ASN A 470 28.59 6.31 -19.75
N ALA A 471 28.43 5.27 -20.57
CA ALA A 471 28.59 5.37 -22.03
C ALA A 471 27.54 6.27 -22.68
N THR A 472 26.29 6.23 -22.20
CA THR A 472 25.21 7.12 -22.64
C THR A 472 25.31 8.52 -22.06
N GLY A 473 26.13 8.72 -21.03
CA GLY A 473 26.22 9.99 -20.30
C GLY A 473 25.08 10.20 -19.29
N ALA A 474 24.28 9.17 -19.01
CA ALA A 474 23.19 9.21 -18.05
C ALA A 474 23.68 9.60 -16.65
N ILE A 475 24.82 9.05 -16.24
CA ILE A 475 25.57 9.46 -15.04
C ILE A 475 27.07 9.42 -15.32
N LYS A 476 27.87 10.05 -14.46
CA LYS A 476 29.34 10.00 -14.52
C LYS A 476 29.90 9.25 -13.31
N GLY A 477 30.63 8.17 -13.57
CA GLY A 477 31.24 7.32 -12.54
C GLY A 477 30.22 6.58 -11.66
N VAL A 478 30.70 5.96 -10.57
CA VAL A 478 29.84 5.24 -9.62
C VAL A 478 29.01 6.23 -8.79
N PRO A 479 27.69 6.08 -8.73
CA PRO A 479 26.86 6.98 -7.92
C PRO A 479 27.05 6.69 -6.43
N GLN A 480 27.60 7.67 -5.68
CA GLN A 480 27.76 7.63 -4.23
C GLN A 480 26.59 8.31 -3.49
N SER A 481 25.79 9.10 -4.22
CA SER A 481 24.59 9.79 -3.74
C SER A 481 23.56 9.86 -4.84
N ILE A 482 22.35 10.28 -4.53
CA ILE A 482 21.29 10.46 -5.52
C ILE A 482 21.71 11.53 -6.53
N ARG A 483 21.57 11.21 -7.81
CA ARG A 483 21.96 12.10 -8.92
C ARG A 483 20.84 12.21 -9.95
N THR A 484 20.68 13.39 -10.51
CA THR A 484 19.83 13.58 -11.67
C THR A 484 20.46 12.90 -12.88
N VAL A 485 19.67 12.17 -13.63
CA VAL A 485 20.02 11.52 -14.90
C VAL A 485 19.72 12.50 -16.03
N ASP A 486 20.62 12.61 -16.99
CA ASP A 486 20.37 13.41 -18.21
C ASP A 486 19.19 12.80 -19.00
N LYS A 487 18.22 13.61 -19.40
CA LYS A 487 17.02 13.14 -20.09
C LYS A 487 17.27 12.57 -21.46
N THR A 488 18.21 13.17 -22.21
CA THR A 488 18.56 12.67 -23.54
C THR A 488 19.23 11.31 -23.44
N ALA A 489 20.10 11.15 -22.45
CA ALA A 489 20.73 9.86 -22.14
C ALA A 489 19.72 8.85 -21.62
N TYR A 490 18.78 9.26 -20.76
CA TYR A 490 17.72 8.39 -20.23
C TYR A 490 16.87 7.76 -21.32
N ALA A 491 16.49 8.54 -22.36
CA ALA A 491 15.73 8.03 -23.49
C ALA A 491 16.45 6.89 -24.24
N GLN A 492 17.80 6.82 -24.15
CA GLN A 492 18.59 5.75 -24.77
C GLN A 492 18.67 4.47 -23.93
N LEU A 493 18.19 4.53 -22.68
CA LEU A 493 18.23 3.36 -21.77
C LEU A 493 17.07 2.37 -21.99
N GLY A 494 16.03 2.75 -22.75
CA GLY A 494 14.90 1.88 -23.10
C GLY A 494 14.19 1.33 -21.86
N VAL A 495 13.92 2.16 -20.85
CA VAL A 495 13.41 1.69 -19.54
C VAL A 495 12.03 1.07 -19.67
N HIS A 496 11.11 1.64 -20.47
CA HIS A 496 9.78 1.07 -20.68
C HIS A 496 9.82 -0.29 -21.39
N GLU A 497 10.66 -0.40 -22.41
CA GLU A 497 10.89 -1.65 -23.13
C GLU A 497 11.45 -2.73 -22.20
N ASN A 498 12.40 -2.34 -21.37
CA ASN A 498 13.07 -3.25 -20.41
C ASN A 498 12.16 -3.64 -19.22
N LEU A 499 11.11 -2.89 -18.93
CA LEU A 499 10.04 -3.28 -18.01
C LEU A 499 9.01 -4.21 -18.67
N GLY A 500 9.08 -4.39 -19.99
CA GLY A 500 8.05 -5.06 -20.78
C GLY A 500 6.74 -4.27 -20.89
N TYR A 501 6.82 -2.92 -20.83
CA TYR A 501 5.65 -2.02 -20.82
C TYR A 501 5.44 -1.28 -22.17
N ALA A 502 6.33 -1.47 -23.14
CA ALA A 502 6.26 -0.86 -24.47
C ALA A 502 5.20 -1.54 -25.40
#